data_58b77b2a91d7ff20a4d7bc8d6c3cece8
#
_entry.id   58b77b2a91d7ff20a4d7bc8d6c3cece8
#
_cell.length_a   1.000
_cell.length_b   1.000
_cell.length_c   1.000
_cell.angle_alpha   90.00
_cell.angle_beta   90.00
_cell.angle_gamma   90.00
#
_symmetry.space_group_name_H-M   'P 1'
#
loop_
_entity.id
_entity.type
_entity.pdbx_description
1 polymer ?
#
loop_
_entity_poly.entity_id
_entity_poly.type
_entity_poly.pdbx_seq_one_letter_code
_entity_poly.pdbx_strand_id
1 'polypeptide(L)'
;GILYLMFLAGLEIDMYDFKKSKKDGIIFGLYTFLIPMILGTAISYYTLHLNLMTSILLASMYASHTLIAYPIISRYGISRSRAVPITIAGTIFTVLGALIILAVISGMVRGDLTEFFWLRLSVNITIYSIAILYIYPRLTRWFFKTYNDNVTQFIFILALVFLASYMAQVIGL
;
A
#
# COMPACT_ATOMS: atom_id res chain seq x y z
N GLY A 1 1.25 -15.77 -2.38
CA GLY A 1 0.19 -15.52 -1.48
C GLY A 1 -0.41 -14.11 -1.62
N ILE A 2 -0.45 -13.33 -0.55
CA ILE A 2 -1.14 -12.01 -0.49
C ILE A 2 -0.61 -11.02 -1.54
N LEU A 3 0.70 -10.93 -1.74
CA LEU A 3 1.33 -10.06 -2.73
C LEU A 3 0.79 -10.33 -4.14
N TYR A 4 0.63 -11.59 -4.51
CA TYR A 4 0.07 -11.99 -5.81
C TYR A 4 -1.41 -11.62 -5.94
N LEU A 5 -2.20 -11.82 -4.89
CA LEU A 5 -3.62 -11.43 -4.88
C LEU A 5 -3.78 -9.91 -5.01
N MET A 6 -2.94 -9.13 -4.32
CA MET A 6 -2.94 -7.67 -4.44
C MET A 6 -2.51 -7.21 -5.83
N PHE A 7 -1.54 -7.89 -6.44
CA PHE A 7 -1.14 -7.61 -7.81
C PHE A 7 -2.28 -7.87 -8.81
N LEU A 8 -2.97 -9.02 -8.70
CA LEU A 8 -4.14 -9.32 -9.55
C LEU A 8 -5.25 -8.28 -9.36
N ALA A 9 -5.55 -7.92 -8.12
CA ALA A 9 -6.51 -6.87 -7.83
C ALA A 9 -6.12 -5.53 -8.48
N GLY A 10 -4.82 -5.21 -8.45
CA GLY A 10 -4.30 -4.01 -9.11
C GLY A 10 -4.48 -4.01 -10.64
N LEU A 11 -4.34 -5.16 -11.28
CA LEU A 11 -4.52 -5.29 -12.74
C LEU A 11 -5.97 -5.13 -13.20
N GLU A 12 -6.94 -5.48 -12.36
CA GLU A 12 -8.37 -5.37 -12.69
C GLU A 12 -8.96 -3.97 -12.46
N ILE A 13 -8.17 -3.04 -11.85
CA ILE A 13 -8.62 -1.67 -11.60
C ILE A 13 -8.74 -0.89 -12.89
N ASP A 14 -9.95 -0.38 -13.17
CA ASP A 14 -10.14 0.63 -14.22
C ASP A 14 -9.53 1.97 -13.77
N MET A 15 -8.45 2.38 -14.43
CA MET A 15 -7.73 3.61 -14.13
C MET A 15 -8.57 4.87 -14.37
N TYR A 16 -9.57 4.81 -15.23
CA TYR A 16 -10.48 5.93 -15.49
C TYR A 16 -11.41 6.13 -14.29
N ASP A 17 -12.05 5.07 -13.82
CA ASP A 17 -12.94 5.09 -12.66
C ASP A 17 -12.18 5.42 -11.38
N PHE A 18 -10.95 4.93 -11.24
CA PHE A 18 -10.06 5.28 -10.12
C PHE A 18 -9.76 6.78 -10.09
N LYS A 19 -9.39 7.40 -11.22
CA LYS A 19 -9.12 8.83 -11.30
C LYS A 19 -10.34 9.68 -10.98
N LYS A 20 -11.52 9.25 -11.40
CA LYS A 20 -12.79 9.93 -11.13
C LYS A 20 -13.17 9.86 -9.66
N SER A 21 -12.87 8.74 -8.99
CA SER A 21 -13.26 8.45 -7.60
C SER A 21 -12.19 8.83 -6.57
N LYS A 22 -11.04 9.40 -6.98
CA LYS A 22 -9.91 9.67 -6.08
C LYS A 22 -10.25 10.54 -4.86
N LYS A 23 -11.10 11.56 -5.03
CA LYS A 23 -11.53 12.43 -3.94
C LYS A 23 -12.33 11.65 -2.89
N ASP A 24 -13.34 10.91 -3.35
CA ASP A 24 -14.20 10.10 -2.50
C ASP A 24 -13.37 9.00 -1.81
N GLY A 25 -12.40 8.41 -2.53
CA GLY A 25 -11.47 7.42 -2.00
C GLY A 25 -10.53 7.96 -0.91
N ILE A 26 -10.00 9.17 -1.08
CA ILE A 26 -9.16 9.82 -0.05
C ILE A 26 -10.00 10.13 1.20
N ILE A 27 -11.20 10.68 1.02
CA ILE A 27 -12.12 10.99 2.14
C ILE A 27 -12.49 9.69 2.88
N PHE A 28 -12.88 8.65 2.14
CA PHE A 28 -13.18 7.33 2.69
C PHE A 28 -11.97 6.75 3.43
N GLY A 29 -10.78 6.77 2.81
CA GLY A 29 -9.54 6.30 3.41
C GLY A 29 -9.17 7.07 4.68
N LEU A 30 -9.36 8.39 4.69
CA LEU A 30 -9.09 9.22 5.86
C LEU A 30 -9.98 8.81 7.06
N TYR A 31 -11.29 8.68 6.84
CA TYR A 31 -12.20 8.27 7.92
C TYR A 31 -11.95 6.83 8.37
N THR A 32 -11.77 5.90 7.44
CA THR A 32 -11.52 4.49 7.76
C THR A 32 -10.13 4.27 8.40
N PHE A 33 -9.22 5.21 8.25
CA PHE A 33 -7.94 5.21 8.95
C PHE A 33 -8.02 5.90 10.30
N LEU A 34 -8.52 7.14 10.37
CA LEU A 34 -8.49 7.94 11.59
C LEU A 34 -9.39 7.39 12.69
N ILE A 35 -10.60 6.92 12.36
CA ILE A 35 -11.54 6.42 13.37
C ILE A 35 -10.97 5.21 14.12
N PRO A 36 -10.56 4.11 13.44
CA PRO A 36 -9.93 2.98 14.14
C PRO A 36 -8.61 3.36 14.80
N MET A 37 -7.85 4.30 14.23
CA MET A 37 -6.59 4.78 14.78
C MET A 37 -6.79 5.46 16.13
N ILE A 38 -7.74 6.38 16.25
CA ILE A 38 -8.05 7.09 17.49
C ILE A 38 -8.63 6.13 18.54
N LEU A 39 -9.65 5.35 18.14
CA LEU A 39 -10.30 4.40 19.06
C LEU A 39 -9.34 3.29 19.49
N GLY A 40 -8.57 2.73 18.55
CA GLY A 40 -7.59 1.70 18.83
C GLY A 40 -6.48 2.17 19.74
N THR A 41 -5.96 3.40 19.55
CA THR A 41 -4.97 4.00 20.43
C THR A 41 -5.54 4.22 21.83
N ALA A 42 -6.74 4.77 21.94
CA ALA A 42 -7.40 5.00 23.24
C ALA A 42 -7.63 3.67 23.99
N ILE A 43 -8.20 2.66 23.34
CA ILE A 43 -8.45 1.35 23.95
C ILE A 43 -7.12 0.71 24.38
N SER A 44 -6.13 0.71 23.50
CA SER A 44 -4.81 0.10 23.81
C SER A 44 -4.12 0.79 24.96
N TYR A 45 -4.21 2.11 25.04
CA TYR A 45 -3.59 2.88 26.10
C TYR A 45 -4.31 2.74 27.45
N TYR A 46 -5.65 2.91 27.48
CA TYR A 46 -6.42 2.93 28.73
C TYR A 46 -6.82 1.54 29.23
N THR A 47 -7.12 0.59 28.33
CA THR A 47 -7.60 -0.74 28.70
C THR A 47 -6.49 -1.77 28.78
N LEU A 48 -5.55 -1.77 27.82
CA LEU A 48 -4.42 -2.69 27.82
C LEU A 48 -3.19 -2.15 28.55
N HIS A 49 -3.25 -0.91 29.04
CA HIS A 49 -2.16 -0.24 29.77
C HIS A 49 -0.81 -0.25 29.01
N LEU A 50 -0.87 -0.23 27.67
CA LEU A 50 0.33 -0.16 26.84
C LEU A 50 0.90 1.26 26.82
N ASN A 51 2.20 1.38 26.56
CA ASN A 51 2.78 2.70 26.34
C ASN A 51 2.22 3.34 25.07
N LEU A 52 2.30 4.67 24.96
CA LEU A 52 1.70 5.43 23.87
C LEU A 52 2.21 4.97 22.49
N MET A 53 3.51 4.71 22.33
CA MET A 53 4.09 4.27 21.06
C MET A 53 3.55 2.91 20.62
N THR A 54 3.50 1.95 21.54
CA THR A 54 2.94 0.62 21.27
C THR A 54 1.45 0.70 20.96
N SER A 55 0.70 1.57 21.65
CA SER A 55 -0.72 1.79 21.41
C SER A 55 -0.98 2.36 20.00
N ILE A 56 -0.17 3.33 19.56
CA ILE A 56 -0.24 3.89 18.22
C ILE A 56 0.11 2.84 17.16
N LEU A 57 1.16 2.05 17.40
CA LEU A 57 1.55 0.98 16.48
C LEU A 57 0.46 -0.08 16.33
N LEU A 58 -0.10 -0.53 17.47
CA LEU A 58 -1.20 -1.50 17.46
C LEU A 58 -2.45 -0.94 16.77
N ALA A 59 -2.78 0.32 17.03
CA ALA A 59 -3.90 1.00 16.38
C ALA A 59 -3.70 1.13 14.85
N SER A 60 -2.47 1.36 14.39
CA SER A 60 -2.17 1.43 12.95
C SER A 60 -2.41 0.10 12.24
N MET A 61 -2.22 -1.03 12.93
CA MET A 61 -2.54 -2.35 12.41
C MET A 61 -4.06 -2.55 12.24
N TYR A 62 -4.86 -2.06 13.18
CA TYR A 62 -6.34 -2.11 13.07
C TYR A 62 -6.89 -1.15 12.02
N ALA A 63 -6.24 0.00 11.83
CA ALA A 63 -6.62 1.01 10.87
C ALA A 63 -6.25 0.64 9.42
N SER A 64 -5.31 -0.29 9.24
CA SER A 64 -4.90 -0.77 7.92
C SER A 64 -5.75 -1.97 7.51
N HIS A 65 -6.44 -1.87 6.38
CA HIS A 65 -7.18 -2.97 5.79
C HIS A 65 -6.67 -3.24 4.38
N THR A 66 -6.72 -4.50 3.98
CA THR A 66 -6.21 -4.97 2.70
C THR A 66 -7.36 -5.36 1.77
N LEU A 67 -7.10 -5.39 0.46
CA LEU A 67 -8.05 -5.77 -0.58
C LEU A 67 -8.36 -7.28 -0.61
N ILE A 68 -8.40 -7.95 0.55
CA ILE A 68 -8.70 -9.40 0.63
C ILE A 68 -10.08 -9.73 0.05
N ALA A 69 -11.05 -8.82 0.19
CA ALA A 69 -12.39 -8.99 -0.36
C ALA A 69 -12.46 -8.86 -1.88
N TYR A 70 -11.42 -8.31 -2.54
CA TYR A 70 -11.45 -8.05 -3.96
C TYR A 70 -11.64 -9.29 -4.85
N PRO A 71 -10.97 -10.43 -4.61
CA PRO A 71 -11.23 -11.65 -5.36
C PRO A 71 -12.68 -12.15 -5.24
N ILE A 72 -13.32 -11.89 -4.10
CA ILE A 72 -14.74 -12.24 -3.88
C ILE A 72 -15.62 -11.34 -4.73
N ILE A 73 -15.38 -10.02 -4.71
CA ILE A 73 -16.13 -9.02 -5.48
C ILE A 73 -15.99 -9.28 -6.99
N SER A 74 -14.78 -9.59 -7.46
CA SER A 74 -14.50 -9.93 -8.85
C SER A 74 -15.25 -11.21 -9.27
N ARG A 75 -15.26 -12.23 -8.42
CA ARG A 75 -15.97 -13.50 -8.67
C ARG A 75 -17.49 -13.35 -8.80
N TYR A 76 -18.07 -12.39 -8.08
CA TYR A 76 -19.50 -12.06 -8.18
C TYR A 76 -19.83 -11.08 -9.30
N GLY A 77 -18.85 -10.60 -10.07
CA GLY A 77 -19.05 -9.68 -11.18
C GLY A 77 -19.42 -8.25 -10.77
N ILE A 78 -19.21 -7.89 -9.48
CA ILE A 78 -19.59 -6.58 -8.90
C ILE A 78 -18.43 -5.57 -9.00
N SER A 79 -17.31 -5.95 -9.58
CA SER A 79 -16.08 -5.11 -9.69
C SER A 79 -16.30 -3.76 -10.38
N ARG A 80 -17.34 -3.63 -11.20
CA ARG A 80 -17.71 -2.38 -11.88
C ARG A 80 -18.55 -1.41 -11.07
N SER A 81 -18.91 -1.75 -9.82
CA SER A 81 -19.67 -0.82 -8.97
C SER A 81 -18.80 0.36 -8.55
N ARG A 82 -19.42 1.56 -8.41
CA ARG A 82 -18.72 2.80 -7.99
C ARG A 82 -18.02 2.66 -6.62
N ALA A 83 -18.50 1.78 -5.77
CA ALA A 83 -17.91 1.54 -4.44
C ALA A 83 -16.51 0.92 -4.52
N VAL A 84 -16.24 0.08 -5.52
CA VAL A 84 -14.97 -0.66 -5.63
C VAL A 84 -13.77 0.26 -5.83
N PRO A 85 -13.72 1.17 -6.82
CA PRO A 85 -12.58 2.07 -6.98
C PRO A 85 -12.40 3.03 -5.79
N ILE A 86 -13.49 3.43 -5.10
CA ILE A 86 -13.42 4.24 -3.87
C ILE A 86 -12.74 3.45 -2.74
N THR A 87 -13.16 2.20 -2.52
CA THR A 87 -12.59 1.33 -1.48
C THR A 87 -11.11 1.04 -1.78
N ILE A 88 -10.75 0.77 -3.03
CA ILE A 88 -9.35 0.54 -3.43
C ILE A 88 -8.48 1.76 -3.14
N ALA A 89 -8.94 2.96 -3.53
CA ALA A 89 -8.23 4.20 -3.25
C ALA A 89 -8.08 4.43 -1.74
N GLY A 90 -9.12 4.17 -0.96
CA GLY A 90 -9.08 4.24 0.50
C GLY A 90 -8.10 3.25 1.11
N THR A 91 -8.07 2.01 0.63
CA THR A 91 -7.12 0.97 1.10
C THR A 91 -5.67 1.38 0.85
N ILE A 92 -5.34 1.91 -0.32
CA ILE A 92 -4.00 2.42 -0.61
C ILE A 92 -3.62 3.49 0.41
N PHE A 93 -4.54 4.43 0.71
CA PHE A 93 -4.31 5.47 1.69
C PHE A 93 -4.06 4.92 3.09
N THR A 94 -4.88 3.97 3.57
CA THR A 94 -4.75 3.38 4.91
C THR A 94 -3.48 2.56 5.06
N VAL A 95 -3.10 1.78 4.04
CA VAL A 95 -1.86 1.00 4.05
C VAL A 95 -0.63 1.91 4.08
N LEU A 96 -0.60 2.96 3.24
CA LEU A 96 0.51 3.93 3.26
C LEU A 96 0.60 4.64 4.61
N GLY A 97 -0.53 5.04 5.20
CA GLY A 97 -0.56 5.65 6.53
C GLY A 97 0.01 4.73 7.62
N ALA A 98 -0.39 3.47 7.62
CA ALA A 98 0.11 2.48 8.58
C ALA A 98 1.61 2.21 8.40
N LEU A 99 2.11 2.12 7.16
CA LEU A 99 3.53 1.93 6.87
C LEU A 99 4.38 3.14 7.31
N ILE A 100 3.88 4.36 7.12
CA ILE A 100 4.56 5.57 7.60
C ILE A 100 4.67 5.54 9.14
N ILE A 101 3.59 5.20 9.85
CA ILE A 101 3.61 5.08 11.31
C ILE A 101 4.62 4.01 11.75
N LEU A 102 4.62 2.85 11.09
CA LEU A 102 5.57 1.78 11.37
C LEU A 102 7.02 2.24 11.15
N ALA A 103 7.29 2.93 10.04
CA ALA A 103 8.63 3.45 9.74
C ALA A 103 9.10 4.46 10.78
N VAL A 104 8.21 5.37 11.20
CA VAL A 104 8.52 6.38 12.22
C VAL A 104 8.80 5.72 13.58
N ILE A 105 7.94 4.82 14.04
CA ILE A 105 8.12 4.15 15.33
C ILE A 105 9.36 3.25 15.31
N SER A 106 9.61 2.54 14.21
CA SER A 106 10.83 1.74 14.05
C SER A 106 12.10 2.60 14.09
N GLY A 107 12.07 3.78 13.47
CA GLY A 107 13.17 4.75 13.53
C GLY A 107 13.39 5.28 14.95
N MET A 108 12.30 5.57 15.69
CA MET A 108 12.37 5.97 17.10
C MET A 108 13.03 4.91 17.98
N VAL A 109 12.61 3.67 17.84
CA VAL A 109 13.13 2.54 18.64
C VAL A 109 14.60 2.26 18.35
N ARG A 110 15.04 2.43 17.10
CA ARG A 110 16.45 2.25 16.71
C ARG A 110 17.36 3.42 17.12
N GLY A 111 16.78 4.53 17.60
CA GLY A 111 17.55 5.75 17.92
C GLY A 111 18.02 6.53 16.69
N ASP A 112 17.49 6.21 15.51
CA ASP A 112 17.88 6.80 14.22
C ASP A 112 17.17 8.12 13.90
N LEU A 113 16.39 8.68 14.81
CA LEU A 113 15.70 9.98 14.63
C LEU A 113 16.68 11.14 14.69
N THR A 114 17.59 11.19 13.74
CA THR A 114 18.37 12.36 13.41
C THR A 114 17.56 13.28 12.49
N GLU A 115 17.94 14.56 12.40
CA GLU A 115 17.31 15.50 11.44
C GLU A 115 17.32 14.97 10.00
N PHE A 116 18.30 14.13 9.69
CA PHE A 116 18.43 13.45 8.39
C PHE A 116 17.47 12.25 8.18
N PHE A 117 16.83 11.72 9.24
CA PHE A 117 15.91 10.57 9.11
C PHE A 117 14.73 10.91 8.17
N TRP A 118 14.07 12.03 8.41
CA TRP A 118 12.94 12.48 7.59
C TRP A 118 13.33 12.77 6.14
N LEU A 119 14.51 13.39 5.96
CA LEU A 119 15.05 13.64 4.64
C LEU A 119 15.35 12.34 3.92
N ARG A 120 16.04 11.40 4.57
CA ARG A 120 16.37 10.09 4.01
C ARG A 120 15.12 9.29 3.66
N LEU A 121 14.13 9.25 4.54
CA LEU A 121 12.85 8.56 4.30
C LEU A 121 12.13 9.17 3.09
N SER A 122 11.99 10.49 3.04
CA SER A 122 11.33 11.18 1.94
C SER A 122 12.06 10.99 0.61
N VAL A 123 13.38 11.07 0.60
CA VAL A 123 14.22 10.83 -0.58
C VAL A 123 14.07 9.40 -1.06
N ASN A 124 14.13 8.41 -0.16
CA ASN A 124 13.98 6.99 -0.48
C ASN A 124 12.60 6.69 -1.08
N ILE A 125 11.52 7.19 -0.47
CA ILE A 125 10.16 7.04 -1.00
C ILE A 125 10.06 7.67 -2.39
N THR A 126 10.61 8.87 -2.58
CA THR A 126 10.55 9.58 -3.85
C THR A 126 11.32 8.85 -4.94
N ILE A 127 12.55 8.43 -4.68
CA ILE A 127 13.37 7.67 -5.63
C ILE A 127 12.70 6.35 -6.00
N TYR A 128 12.20 5.62 -5.00
CA TYR A 128 11.49 4.37 -5.21
C TYR A 128 10.22 4.57 -6.07
N SER A 129 9.41 5.59 -5.76
CA SER A 129 8.20 5.91 -6.54
C SER A 129 8.53 6.27 -7.98
N ILE A 130 9.58 7.07 -8.20
CA ILE A 130 10.05 7.43 -9.55
C ILE A 130 10.53 6.17 -10.29
N ALA A 131 11.30 5.31 -9.65
CA ALA A 131 11.76 4.06 -10.25
C ALA A 131 10.59 3.16 -10.68
N ILE A 132 9.60 2.96 -9.82
CA ILE A 132 8.41 2.16 -10.14
C ILE A 132 7.60 2.79 -11.28
N LEU A 133 7.36 4.11 -11.26
CA LEU A 133 6.49 4.76 -12.24
C LEU A 133 7.15 4.93 -13.63
N TYR A 134 8.47 5.06 -13.69
CA TYR A 134 9.18 5.33 -14.95
C TYR A 134 9.96 4.14 -15.51
N ILE A 135 10.68 3.41 -14.66
CA ILE A 135 11.54 2.30 -15.11
C ILE A 135 10.69 1.06 -15.41
N TYR A 136 9.77 0.70 -14.51
CA TYR A 136 8.97 -0.52 -14.67
C TYR A 136 8.11 -0.53 -15.93
N PRO A 137 7.34 0.53 -16.28
CA PRO A 137 6.58 0.54 -17.52
C PRO A 137 7.43 0.51 -18.78
N ARG A 138 8.64 1.09 -18.73
CA ARG A 138 9.58 1.02 -19.85
C ARG A 138 10.12 -0.38 -20.04
N LEU A 139 10.53 -1.03 -18.94
CA LEU A 139 11.07 -2.38 -18.94
C LEU A 139 10.01 -3.39 -19.40
N THR A 140 8.79 -3.27 -18.88
CA THR A 140 7.65 -4.12 -19.28
C THR A 140 7.33 -3.95 -20.76
N ARG A 141 7.25 -2.73 -21.27
CA ARG A 141 7.00 -2.47 -22.70
C ARG A 141 8.10 -3.01 -23.60
N TRP A 142 9.36 -2.89 -23.19
CA TRP A 142 10.49 -3.45 -23.93
C TRP A 142 10.41 -4.97 -23.98
N PHE A 143 10.16 -5.61 -22.86
CA PHE A 143 10.06 -7.06 -22.76
C PHE A 143 8.89 -7.62 -23.59
N PHE A 144 7.71 -6.99 -23.52
CA PHE A 144 6.52 -7.41 -24.24
C PHE A 144 6.63 -7.25 -25.77
N LYS A 145 7.49 -6.35 -26.23
CA LYS A 145 7.82 -6.26 -27.67
C LYS A 145 8.71 -7.41 -28.15
N THR A 146 9.52 -7.97 -27.27
CA THR A 146 10.48 -9.01 -27.61
C THR A 146 9.89 -10.41 -27.47
N TYR A 147 9.01 -10.61 -26.48
CA TYR A 147 8.43 -11.91 -26.16
C TYR A 147 6.90 -11.84 -26.22
N ASN A 148 6.29 -12.60 -27.15
CA ASN A 148 4.84 -12.62 -27.36
C ASN A 148 4.11 -13.77 -26.62
N ASP A 149 4.81 -14.53 -25.79
CA ASP A 149 4.24 -15.63 -25.03
C ASP A 149 3.62 -15.14 -23.73
N ASN A 150 2.31 -15.42 -23.54
CA ASN A 150 1.55 -14.99 -22.38
C ASN A 150 2.11 -15.50 -21.04
N VAL A 151 2.64 -16.74 -21.02
CA VAL A 151 3.20 -17.35 -19.81
C VAL A 151 4.50 -16.64 -19.43
N THR A 152 5.37 -16.42 -20.41
CA THR A 152 6.65 -15.70 -20.21
C THR A 152 6.42 -14.26 -19.77
N GLN A 153 5.45 -13.57 -20.36
CA GLN A 153 5.06 -12.21 -19.94
C GLN A 153 4.54 -12.18 -18.52
N PHE A 154 3.69 -13.14 -18.14
CA PHE A 154 3.18 -13.24 -16.77
C PHE A 154 4.29 -13.49 -15.74
N ILE A 155 5.19 -14.43 -16.02
CA ILE A 155 6.34 -14.73 -15.13
C ILE A 155 7.23 -13.50 -14.98
N PHE A 156 7.50 -12.78 -16.07
CA PHE A 156 8.29 -11.55 -16.03
C PHE A 156 7.67 -10.46 -15.15
N ILE A 157 6.35 -10.20 -15.28
CA ILE A 157 5.66 -9.24 -14.43
C ILE A 157 5.70 -9.66 -12.96
N LEU A 158 5.49 -10.95 -12.70
CA LEU A 158 5.56 -11.49 -11.34
C LEU A 158 6.96 -11.30 -10.73
N ALA A 159 8.02 -11.56 -11.51
CA ALA A 159 9.39 -11.33 -11.11
C ALA A 159 9.64 -9.84 -10.80
N LEU A 160 9.11 -8.92 -11.61
CA LEU A 160 9.20 -7.47 -11.35
C LEU A 160 8.50 -7.06 -10.05
N VAL A 161 7.33 -7.65 -9.74
CA VAL A 161 6.61 -7.38 -8.49
C VAL A 161 7.42 -7.85 -7.28
N PHE A 162 8.02 -9.05 -7.35
CA PHE A 162 8.89 -9.55 -6.28
C PHE A 162 10.15 -8.70 -6.13
N LEU A 163 10.76 -8.29 -7.25
CA LEU A 163 11.92 -7.40 -7.24
C LEU A 163 11.57 -6.05 -6.59
N ALA A 164 10.43 -5.45 -6.94
CA ALA A 164 9.95 -4.22 -6.33
C ALA A 164 9.78 -4.38 -4.82
N SER A 165 9.12 -5.45 -4.38
CA SER A 165 8.90 -5.73 -2.97
C SER A 165 10.24 -5.89 -2.21
N TYR A 166 11.20 -6.60 -2.80
CA TYR A 166 12.53 -6.75 -2.21
C TYR A 166 13.28 -5.42 -2.11
N MET A 167 13.24 -4.60 -3.17
CA MET A 167 13.87 -3.28 -3.16
C MET A 167 13.24 -2.35 -2.13
N ALA A 168 11.92 -2.38 -1.96
CA ALA A 168 11.23 -1.63 -0.91
C ALA A 168 11.77 -2.01 0.48
N GLN A 169 11.89 -3.29 0.76
CA GLN A 169 12.43 -3.79 2.03
C GLN A 169 13.88 -3.35 2.27
N VAL A 170 14.74 -3.39 1.26
CA VAL A 170 16.16 -2.97 1.36
C VAL A 170 16.29 -1.47 1.63
N ILE A 171 15.39 -0.66 1.08
CA ILE A 171 15.34 0.79 1.25
C ILE A 171 14.73 1.18 2.62
N GLY A 172 14.10 0.23 3.32
CA GLY A 172 13.48 0.44 4.62
C GLY A 172 12.04 0.96 4.53
N LEU A 173 11.35 0.58 3.45
CA LEU A 173 9.92 0.84 3.20
C LEU A 173 9.06 -0.37 3.50
#